data_4b8033d29039a2212dec31502006db5e
#
_entry.id   4b8033d29039a2212dec31502006db5e
#
_cell.length_a   1.000
_cell.length_b   1.000
_cell.length_c   1.000
_cell.angle_alpha   90.00
_cell.angle_beta   90.00
_cell.angle_gamma   90.00
#
_symmetry.space_group_name_H-M   'P 1'
#
loop_
_entity.id
_entity.type
_entity.pdbx_description
1 polymer ?
#
loop_
_entity_poly.entity_id
_entity_poly.type
_entity_poly.pdbx_seq_one_letter_code
_entity_poly.pdbx_strand_id
1 'polypeptide(L)'
;FILGCFFIGNTKCKGADLEYISQETANYAVQERGYDLPVDEVVKEEAIEDCKNVMNQMKAIYQKADKGTSSNVVVSETVMEEMQEVLKEKNVPVITSAPYSNMANYSKMEEFLFRAEQDLTGDIVLYRINRDGGIERLKFNYDGTDMYLLAVKAVWGMNDNPSIVYVSYTRIEEWKYTEKGWFGYTLCVPKYPEVSEAVDGSSMIRIKPLSDECREVSKRCVYL
;
A
#
# COMPACT_ATOMS: atom_id res chain seq x y z
N PHE A 1 60.16 -28.45 38.95
CA PHE A 1 60.01 -27.93 37.57
C PHE A 1 58.79 -28.60 36.92
N ILE A 2 57.64 -27.91 36.83
CA ILE A 2 56.50 -28.38 36.13
C ILE A 2 56.12 -27.27 35.14
N LEU A 3 56.29 -27.54 33.85
CA LEU A 3 55.86 -26.68 32.77
C LEU A 3 54.30 -26.86 32.57
N GLY A 4 53.54 -25.81 32.79
CA GLY A 4 52.12 -25.77 32.45
C GLY A 4 51.98 -25.33 31.02
N CYS A 5 51.42 -26.20 30.16
CA CYS A 5 50.97 -25.84 28.82
C CYS A 5 49.64 -25.13 28.91
N PHE A 6 49.62 -23.84 28.55
CA PHE A 6 48.37 -23.12 28.27
C PHE A 6 47.89 -23.48 26.87
N PHE A 7 46.77 -24.20 26.78
CA PHE A 7 45.99 -24.33 25.55
C PHE A 7 45.15 -23.07 25.36
N ILE A 8 45.49 -22.25 24.39
CA ILE A 8 44.62 -21.18 23.91
C ILE A 8 43.66 -21.83 22.92
N GLY A 9 42.46 -22.07 23.40
CA GLY A 9 41.36 -22.50 22.53
C GLY A 9 40.91 -21.36 21.61
N ASN A 10 41.24 -21.47 20.33
CA ASN A 10 40.71 -20.63 19.28
C ASN A 10 39.24 -20.99 19.08
N THR A 11 38.32 -20.31 19.74
CA THR A 11 36.89 -20.32 19.40
C THR A 11 36.72 -19.49 18.12
N LYS A 12 36.68 -20.16 16.98
CA LYS A 12 36.13 -19.56 15.75
C LYS A 12 34.65 -19.26 16.01
N CYS A 13 34.30 -18.01 16.30
CA CYS A 13 32.93 -17.53 16.17
C CYS A 13 32.51 -17.70 14.71
N LYS A 14 31.49 -18.53 14.47
CA LYS A 14 30.97 -18.79 13.15
C LYS A 14 30.32 -17.51 12.66
N GLY A 15 30.76 -16.96 11.53
CA GLY A 15 30.21 -15.77 10.91
C GLY A 15 28.70 -15.87 10.55
N ALA A 16 28.14 -17.08 10.54
CA ALA A 16 26.73 -17.33 10.32
C ALA A 16 25.80 -16.75 11.41
N ASP A 17 26.24 -16.72 12.68
CA ASP A 17 25.39 -16.24 13.78
C ASP A 17 25.28 -14.70 13.78
N LEU A 18 26.31 -13.99 13.34
CA LEU A 18 26.31 -12.53 13.24
C LEU A 18 25.47 -12.04 12.04
N GLU A 19 25.49 -12.78 10.94
CA GLU A 19 24.70 -12.46 9.75
C GLU A 19 23.20 -12.71 10.00
N TYR A 20 22.85 -13.76 10.71
CA TYR A 20 21.47 -14.07 11.12
C TYR A 20 20.92 -13.01 12.08
N ILE A 21 21.64 -12.62 13.12
CA ILE A 21 21.24 -11.58 14.08
C ILE A 21 21.06 -10.22 13.37
N SER A 22 21.93 -9.87 12.41
CA SER A 22 21.83 -8.62 11.66
C SER A 22 20.59 -8.59 10.75
N GLN A 23 20.24 -9.73 10.16
CA GLN A 23 19.08 -9.85 9.28
C GLN A 23 17.76 -9.83 10.06
N GLU A 24 17.70 -10.47 11.22
CA GLU A 24 16.54 -10.44 12.12
C GLU A 24 16.31 -9.03 12.68
N THR A 25 17.37 -8.34 13.11
CA THR A 25 17.29 -6.95 13.56
C THR A 25 16.86 -6.00 12.45
N ALA A 26 17.34 -6.19 11.22
CA ALA A 26 16.94 -5.41 10.06
C ALA A 26 15.47 -5.64 9.70
N ASN A 27 15.00 -6.89 9.75
CA ASN A 27 13.59 -7.22 9.48
C ASN A 27 12.66 -6.63 10.55
N TYR A 28 13.06 -6.66 11.82
CA TYR A 28 12.31 -6.04 12.92
C TYR A 28 12.20 -4.53 12.73
N ALA A 29 13.29 -3.85 12.40
CA ALA A 29 13.30 -2.41 12.14
C ALA A 29 12.41 -2.02 10.93
N VAL A 30 12.34 -2.88 9.90
CA VAL A 30 11.44 -2.67 8.77
C VAL A 30 9.98 -2.77 9.19
N GLN A 31 9.61 -3.75 10.00
CA GLN A 31 8.23 -3.92 10.47
C GLN A 31 7.80 -2.78 11.41
N GLU A 32 8.68 -2.32 12.28
CA GLU A 32 8.35 -1.22 13.19
C GLU A 32 8.11 0.11 12.47
N ARG A 33 8.85 0.43 11.40
CA ARG A 33 8.63 1.67 10.65
C ARG A 33 7.26 1.71 9.95
N GLY A 34 6.67 0.53 9.64
CA GLY A 34 5.33 0.39 9.10
C GLY A 34 5.15 0.77 7.63
N TYR A 35 6.17 1.23 6.90
CA TYR A 35 6.12 1.56 5.47
C TYR A 35 7.22 0.84 4.69
N ASP A 36 7.05 0.73 3.35
CA ASP A 36 7.92 -0.08 2.48
C ASP A 36 8.15 -1.48 3.05
N LEU A 37 7.08 -2.10 3.51
CA LEU A 37 7.12 -3.45 4.05
C LEU A 37 7.41 -4.46 2.93
N PRO A 38 8.15 -5.52 3.19
CA PRO A 38 8.37 -6.57 2.20
C PRO A 38 7.06 -7.29 1.88
N VAL A 39 6.86 -7.58 0.61
CA VAL A 39 5.73 -8.37 0.09
C VAL A 39 6.28 -9.68 -0.41
N ASP A 40 5.64 -10.79 -0.04
CA ASP A 40 5.92 -12.09 -0.64
C ASP A 40 5.73 -12.00 -2.16
N GLU A 41 6.68 -12.52 -2.95
CA GLU A 41 6.67 -12.38 -4.41
C GLU A 41 5.44 -13.05 -5.04
N VAL A 42 4.95 -14.17 -4.50
CA VAL A 42 3.75 -14.85 -5.01
C VAL A 42 2.52 -13.95 -4.78
N VAL A 43 2.37 -13.40 -3.58
CA VAL A 43 1.27 -12.48 -3.23
C VAL A 43 1.31 -11.22 -4.09
N LYS A 44 2.51 -10.71 -4.38
CA LYS A 44 2.71 -9.54 -5.23
C LYS A 44 2.34 -9.83 -6.69
N GLU A 45 2.79 -10.96 -7.24
CA GLU A 45 2.46 -11.36 -8.62
C GLU A 45 0.96 -11.61 -8.79
N GLU A 46 0.31 -12.29 -7.83
CA GLU A 46 -1.14 -12.47 -7.82
C GLU A 46 -1.90 -11.13 -7.79
N ALA A 47 -1.45 -10.18 -6.97
CA ALA A 47 -2.07 -8.86 -6.89
C ALA A 47 -1.91 -8.05 -8.18
N ILE A 48 -0.75 -8.14 -8.83
CA ILE A 48 -0.46 -7.52 -10.13
C ILE A 48 -1.33 -8.11 -11.23
N GLU A 49 -1.41 -9.44 -11.30
CA GLU A 49 -2.19 -10.13 -12.32
C GLU A 49 -3.69 -9.86 -12.16
N ASP A 50 -4.21 -9.91 -10.94
CA ASP A 50 -5.59 -9.56 -10.64
C ASP A 50 -5.90 -8.11 -11.06
N CYS A 51 -5.01 -7.16 -10.75
CA CYS A 51 -5.14 -5.76 -11.15
C CYS A 51 -5.22 -5.60 -12.68
N LYS A 52 -4.34 -6.27 -13.43
CA LYS A 52 -4.36 -6.28 -14.90
C LYS A 52 -5.61 -6.90 -15.47
N ASN A 53 -6.05 -8.02 -14.90
CA ASN A 53 -7.26 -8.73 -15.33
C ASN A 53 -8.51 -7.88 -15.13
N VAL A 54 -8.60 -7.15 -14.02
CA VAL A 54 -9.68 -6.20 -13.75
C VAL A 54 -9.67 -5.06 -14.76
N MET A 55 -8.53 -4.46 -15.06
CA MET A 55 -8.44 -3.43 -16.09
C MET A 55 -8.88 -3.94 -17.46
N ASN A 56 -8.46 -5.14 -17.86
CA ASN A 56 -8.83 -5.70 -19.15
C ASN A 56 -10.35 -5.85 -19.34
N GLN A 57 -11.12 -6.04 -18.26
CA GLN A 57 -12.59 -6.08 -18.33
C GLN A 57 -13.21 -4.72 -18.68
N MET A 58 -12.53 -3.63 -18.32
CA MET A 58 -12.97 -2.26 -18.60
C MET A 58 -12.42 -1.71 -19.93
N LYS A 59 -11.54 -2.47 -20.61
CA LYS A 59 -10.81 -2.00 -21.80
C LYS A 59 -11.72 -1.44 -22.88
N ALA A 60 -12.82 -2.13 -23.18
CA ALA A 60 -13.75 -1.69 -24.22
C ALA A 60 -14.44 -0.36 -23.89
N ILE A 61 -14.73 -0.11 -22.61
CA ILE A 61 -15.29 1.16 -22.14
C ILE A 61 -14.22 2.25 -22.28
N TYR A 62 -13.01 1.99 -21.77
CA TYR A 62 -11.91 2.94 -21.86
C TYR A 62 -11.56 3.33 -23.30
N GLN A 63 -11.57 2.36 -24.23
CA GLN A 63 -11.26 2.62 -25.64
C GLN A 63 -12.29 3.53 -26.32
N LYS A 64 -13.56 3.43 -25.93
CA LYS A 64 -14.66 4.25 -26.46
C LYS A 64 -14.80 5.61 -25.77
N ALA A 65 -14.20 5.77 -24.59
CA ALA A 65 -14.31 6.99 -23.80
C ALA A 65 -13.68 8.19 -24.51
N ASP A 66 -14.30 9.35 -24.37
CA ASP A 66 -13.64 10.62 -24.62
C ASP A 66 -12.58 10.85 -23.55
N LYS A 67 -11.33 10.98 -23.98
CA LYS A 67 -10.15 11.14 -23.12
C LYS A 67 -9.70 12.60 -23.03
N GLY A 68 -10.48 13.51 -23.62
CA GLY A 68 -10.11 14.92 -23.73
C GLY A 68 -8.96 15.16 -24.71
N THR A 69 -8.55 16.41 -24.79
CA THR A 69 -7.50 16.88 -25.73
C THR A 69 -6.17 17.18 -25.06
N SER A 70 -6.11 17.06 -23.73
CA SER A 70 -4.87 17.32 -22.97
C SER A 70 -3.91 16.12 -23.01
N SER A 71 -2.65 16.36 -22.66
CA SER A 71 -1.67 15.27 -22.53
C SER A 71 -2.00 14.29 -21.40
N ASN A 72 -2.83 14.70 -20.45
CA ASN A 72 -3.32 13.87 -19.36
C ASN A 72 -4.73 13.38 -19.70
N VAL A 73 -4.89 12.08 -19.73
CA VAL A 73 -6.21 11.46 -19.92
C VAL A 73 -7.10 11.76 -18.72
N VAL A 74 -8.33 12.22 -18.99
CA VAL A 74 -9.37 12.40 -17.97
C VAL A 74 -10.67 11.88 -18.54
N VAL A 75 -11.15 10.75 -18.02
CA VAL A 75 -12.47 10.21 -18.38
C VAL A 75 -13.57 10.87 -17.55
N SER A 76 -14.78 10.91 -18.10
CA SER A 76 -15.93 11.48 -17.41
C SER A 76 -16.38 10.62 -16.22
N GLU A 77 -17.16 11.22 -15.31
CA GLU A 77 -17.76 10.49 -14.19
C GLU A 77 -18.68 9.36 -14.69
N THR A 78 -19.47 9.60 -15.75
CA THR A 78 -20.29 8.57 -16.38
C THR A 78 -19.49 7.37 -16.86
N VAL A 79 -18.32 7.59 -17.47
CA VAL A 79 -17.42 6.50 -17.89
C VAL A 79 -16.90 5.72 -16.69
N MET A 80 -16.54 6.40 -15.60
CA MET A 80 -16.13 5.73 -14.37
C MET A 80 -17.27 4.91 -13.75
N GLU A 81 -18.51 5.39 -13.79
CA GLU A 81 -19.70 4.67 -13.33
C GLU A 81 -19.97 3.42 -14.20
N GLU A 82 -19.85 3.53 -15.53
CA GLU A 82 -19.95 2.36 -16.43
C GLU A 82 -18.89 1.30 -16.10
N MET A 83 -17.64 1.72 -15.81
CA MET A 83 -16.58 0.83 -15.37
C MET A 83 -16.88 0.18 -14.02
N GLN A 84 -17.45 0.95 -13.08
CA GLN A 84 -17.85 0.48 -11.76
C GLN A 84 -18.93 -0.61 -11.87
N GLU A 85 -19.95 -0.43 -12.74
CA GLU A 85 -21.00 -1.43 -12.94
C GLU A 85 -20.44 -2.76 -13.47
N VAL A 86 -19.45 -2.74 -14.37
CA VAL A 86 -18.77 -3.96 -14.84
C VAL A 86 -18.08 -4.70 -13.69
N LEU A 87 -17.44 -3.97 -12.79
CA LEU A 87 -16.73 -4.57 -11.67
C LEU A 87 -17.63 -4.97 -10.50
N LYS A 88 -18.82 -4.37 -10.38
CA LYS A 88 -19.81 -4.71 -9.36
C LYS A 88 -20.21 -6.19 -9.38
N GLU A 89 -20.25 -6.80 -10.57
CA GLU A 89 -20.57 -8.22 -10.73
C GLU A 89 -19.54 -9.16 -10.08
N LYS A 90 -18.33 -8.68 -9.84
CA LYS A 90 -17.29 -9.45 -9.09
C LYS A 90 -17.61 -9.62 -7.61
N ASN A 91 -18.66 -8.95 -7.11
CA ASN A 91 -19.06 -9.02 -5.72
C ASN A 91 -17.94 -8.61 -4.72
N VAL A 92 -17.10 -7.66 -5.11
CA VAL A 92 -16.10 -6.97 -4.29
C VAL A 92 -16.44 -5.47 -4.20
N PRO A 93 -16.03 -4.75 -3.14
CA PRO A 93 -16.19 -3.31 -3.08
C PRO A 93 -15.51 -2.61 -4.25
N VAL A 94 -16.22 -1.68 -4.88
CA VAL A 94 -15.69 -0.84 -5.98
C VAL A 94 -16.13 0.60 -5.78
N ILE A 95 -15.19 1.54 -5.84
CA ILE A 95 -15.45 2.96 -5.74
C ILE A 95 -14.80 3.71 -6.91
N THR A 96 -15.30 4.87 -7.25
CA THR A 96 -14.63 5.77 -8.20
C THR A 96 -13.97 6.94 -7.47
N SER A 97 -13.01 7.60 -8.10
CA SER A 97 -12.40 8.82 -7.59
C SER A 97 -13.25 10.09 -7.87
N ALA A 98 -14.47 9.94 -8.38
CA ALA A 98 -15.41 11.03 -8.50
C ALA A 98 -15.86 11.51 -7.11
N PRO A 99 -16.03 12.82 -6.90
CA PRO A 99 -16.55 13.35 -5.65
C PRO A 99 -17.93 12.75 -5.32
N TYR A 100 -18.09 12.33 -4.06
CA TYR A 100 -19.37 11.79 -3.55
C TYR A 100 -19.89 10.53 -4.28
N SER A 101 -19.00 9.78 -4.97
CA SER A 101 -19.40 8.51 -5.57
C SER A 101 -19.77 7.48 -4.50
N ASN A 102 -20.77 6.66 -4.82
CA ASN A 102 -21.20 5.58 -3.95
C ASN A 102 -20.36 4.32 -4.22
N MET A 103 -19.95 3.65 -3.16
CA MET A 103 -19.26 2.37 -3.27
C MET A 103 -20.25 1.26 -3.67
N ALA A 104 -19.97 0.56 -4.77
CA ALA A 104 -20.68 -0.68 -5.08
C ALA A 104 -20.24 -1.79 -4.12
N ASN A 105 -21.17 -2.66 -3.75
CA ASN A 105 -20.92 -3.77 -2.79
C ASN A 105 -20.37 -3.32 -1.42
N TYR A 106 -20.74 -2.13 -0.97
CA TYR A 106 -20.22 -1.50 0.25
C TYR A 106 -20.40 -2.35 1.51
N SER A 107 -21.45 -3.17 1.57
CA SER A 107 -21.74 -4.01 2.74
C SER A 107 -20.59 -4.95 3.12
N LYS A 108 -19.79 -5.37 2.14
CA LYS A 108 -18.61 -6.20 2.42
C LYS A 108 -17.49 -5.43 3.09
N MET A 109 -17.27 -4.18 2.66
CA MET A 109 -16.31 -3.30 3.32
C MET A 109 -16.78 -2.97 4.74
N GLU A 110 -18.07 -2.71 4.91
CA GLU A 110 -18.69 -2.45 6.21
C GLU A 110 -18.55 -3.66 7.15
N GLU A 111 -18.83 -4.87 6.66
CA GLU A 111 -18.62 -6.11 7.43
C GLU A 111 -17.16 -6.29 7.87
N PHE A 112 -16.21 -6.05 6.98
CA PHE A 112 -14.79 -6.10 7.30
C PHE A 112 -14.42 -5.10 8.41
N LEU A 113 -14.89 -3.84 8.29
CA LEU A 113 -14.60 -2.80 9.28
C LEU A 113 -15.22 -3.10 10.64
N PHE A 114 -16.47 -3.58 10.69
CA PHE A 114 -17.10 -3.99 11.95
C PHE A 114 -16.39 -5.18 12.62
N ARG A 115 -15.85 -6.09 11.83
CA ARG A 115 -15.03 -7.19 12.38
C ARG A 115 -13.72 -6.66 12.95
N ALA A 116 -13.06 -5.74 12.25
CA ALA A 116 -11.83 -5.11 12.73
C ALA A 116 -12.04 -4.29 14.00
N GLU A 117 -13.18 -3.60 14.16
CA GLU A 117 -13.56 -2.93 15.40
C GLU A 117 -13.75 -3.88 16.61
N GLN A 118 -13.93 -5.18 16.34
CA GLN A 118 -14.05 -6.23 17.36
C GLN A 118 -12.75 -7.05 17.50
N ASP A 119 -11.62 -6.55 17.02
CA ASP A 119 -10.32 -7.21 17.01
C ASP A 119 -10.31 -8.57 16.28
N LEU A 120 -11.26 -8.78 15.34
CA LEU A 120 -11.35 -10.00 14.55
C LEU A 120 -10.55 -9.88 13.26
N THR A 121 -9.63 -10.81 13.05
CA THR A 121 -8.80 -10.89 11.85
C THR A 121 -9.62 -11.00 10.57
N GLY A 122 -9.12 -10.45 9.48
CA GLY A 122 -9.77 -10.54 8.18
C GLY A 122 -9.05 -9.76 7.10
N ASP A 123 -9.49 -9.92 5.86
CA ASP A 123 -9.01 -9.14 4.74
C ASP A 123 -10.15 -8.81 3.77
N ILE A 124 -9.96 -7.74 3.01
CA ILE A 124 -10.88 -7.28 1.96
C ILE A 124 -10.09 -6.66 0.82
N VAL A 125 -10.52 -6.89 -0.41
CA VAL A 125 -10.02 -6.19 -1.60
C VAL A 125 -11.05 -5.16 -2.04
N LEU A 126 -10.60 -3.94 -2.25
CA LEU A 126 -11.35 -2.81 -2.79
C LEU A 126 -10.69 -2.37 -4.10
N TYR A 127 -11.46 -2.10 -5.13
CA TYR A 127 -10.96 -1.43 -6.34
C TYR A 127 -11.42 0.03 -6.38
N ARG A 128 -10.47 0.92 -6.67
CA ARG A 128 -10.74 2.35 -6.92
C ARG A 128 -10.45 2.67 -8.38
N ILE A 129 -11.45 3.14 -9.09
CA ILE A 129 -11.35 3.58 -10.49
C ILE A 129 -10.95 5.06 -10.48
N ASN A 130 -9.84 5.39 -11.13
CA ASN A 130 -9.29 6.73 -11.15
C ASN A 130 -9.76 7.52 -12.39
N ARG A 131 -9.63 8.85 -12.34
CA ARG A 131 -10.01 9.74 -13.45
C ARG A 131 -9.20 9.52 -14.74
N ASP A 132 -8.03 8.90 -14.65
CA ASP A 132 -7.24 8.48 -15.81
C ASP A 132 -7.74 7.17 -16.44
N GLY A 133 -8.82 6.62 -15.92
CA GLY A 133 -9.38 5.32 -16.31
C GLY A 133 -8.58 4.12 -15.79
N GLY A 134 -7.49 4.35 -15.07
CA GLY A 134 -6.74 3.32 -14.38
C GLY A 134 -7.40 2.90 -13.07
N ILE A 135 -6.81 1.91 -12.40
CA ILE A 135 -7.33 1.43 -11.11
C ILE A 135 -6.25 1.39 -10.04
N GLU A 136 -6.71 1.41 -8.82
CA GLU A 136 -5.94 0.97 -7.65
C GLU A 136 -6.66 -0.23 -7.04
N ARG A 137 -5.91 -1.31 -6.84
CA ARG A 137 -6.32 -2.47 -6.07
C ARG A 137 -5.79 -2.30 -4.66
N LEU A 138 -6.68 -2.16 -3.70
CA LEU A 138 -6.39 -1.90 -2.30
C LEU A 138 -6.81 -3.14 -1.49
N LYS A 139 -5.86 -3.93 -1.02
CA LYS A 139 -6.13 -5.04 -0.11
C LYS A 139 -5.83 -4.60 1.31
N PHE A 140 -6.88 -4.44 2.10
CA PHE A 140 -6.77 -4.23 3.55
C PHE A 140 -6.68 -5.59 4.24
N ASN A 141 -5.80 -5.70 5.20
CA ASN A 141 -5.65 -6.87 6.06
C ASN A 141 -5.57 -6.40 7.51
N TYR A 142 -6.41 -6.95 8.37
CA TYR A 142 -6.38 -6.73 9.81
C TYR A 142 -5.97 -8.03 10.50
N ASP A 143 -4.86 -8.01 11.26
CA ASP A 143 -4.28 -9.19 11.91
C ASP A 143 -4.77 -9.42 13.35
N GLY A 144 -5.71 -8.59 13.82
CA GLY A 144 -6.22 -8.59 15.20
C GLY A 144 -5.59 -7.49 16.06
N THR A 145 -4.60 -6.76 15.55
CA THR A 145 -3.91 -5.66 16.25
C THR A 145 -3.70 -4.48 15.31
N ASP A 146 -3.09 -4.73 14.16
CA ASP A 146 -2.73 -3.74 13.17
C ASP A 146 -3.48 -3.95 11.85
N MET A 147 -3.75 -2.87 11.15
CA MET A 147 -4.29 -2.92 9.80
C MET A 147 -3.19 -2.58 8.79
N TYR A 148 -3.14 -3.33 7.70
CA TYR A 148 -2.16 -3.19 6.62
C TYR A 148 -2.86 -2.96 5.29
N LEU A 149 -2.19 -2.25 4.40
CA LEU A 149 -2.65 -1.99 3.04
C LEU A 149 -1.61 -2.45 2.03
N LEU A 150 -1.97 -3.45 1.21
CA LEU A 150 -1.25 -3.78 -0.02
C LEU A 150 -1.96 -3.08 -1.19
N ALA A 151 -1.31 -2.07 -1.75
CA ALA A 151 -1.83 -1.28 -2.85
C ALA A 151 -1.07 -1.57 -4.14
N VAL A 152 -1.81 -1.81 -5.23
CA VAL A 152 -1.29 -1.95 -6.59
C VAL A 152 -2.00 -0.93 -7.47
N LYS A 153 -1.24 -0.03 -8.10
CA LYS A 153 -1.77 0.92 -9.07
C LYS A 153 -1.42 0.51 -10.49
N ALA A 154 -2.43 0.47 -11.34
CA ALA A 154 -2.27 0.25 -12.78
C ALA A 154 -2.93 1.38 -13.58
N VAL A 155 -2.31 1.72 -14.71
CA VAL A 155 -2.79 2.71 -15.67
C VAL A 155 -2.79 2.11 -17.07
N TRP A 156 -3.49 2.75 -18.00
CA TRP A 156 -3.42 2.38 -19.40
C TRP A 156 -2.09 2.84 -20.00
N GLY A 157 -1.29 1.90 -20.44
CA GLY A 157 -0.04 2.14 -21.15
C GLY A 157 -0.21 2.15 -22.67
N MET A 158 0.88 1.89 -23.38
CA MET A 158 0.85 1.82 -24.85
C MET A 158 -0.13 0.75 -25.36
N ASN A 159 -0.89 1.10 -26.40
CA ASN A 159 -1.92 0.24 -27.03
C ASN A 159 -3.05 -0.15 -26.05
N ASP A 160 -3.35 0.70 -25.07
CA ASP A 160 -4.35 0.45 -24.04
C ASP A 160 -4.15 -0.91 -23.34
N ASN A 161 -2.91 -1.23 -23.01
CA ASN A 161 -2.58 -2.37 -22.17
C ASN A 161 -2.32 -1.92 -20.74
N PRO A 162 -2.76 -2.68 -19.72
CA PRO A 162 -2.50 -2.37 -18.33
C PRO A 162 -0.98 -2.33 -18.03
N SER A 163 -0.54 -1.25 -17.40
CA SER A 163 0.83 -1.03 -16.96
C SER A 163 0.84 -0.75 -15.45
N ILE A 164 1.64 -1.49 -14.70
CA ILE A 164 1.76 -1.30 -13.25
C ILE A 164 2.65 -0.10 -12.97
N VAL A 165 2.16 0.81 -12.14
CA VAL A 165 2.87 2.02 -11.71
C VAL A 165 3.65 1.76 -10.43
N TYR A 166 2.99 1.14 -9.45
CA TYR A 166 3.63 0.77 -8.18
C TYR A 166 2.91 -0.41 -7.51
N VAL A 167 3.66 -1.06 -6.63
CA VAL A 167 3.16 -1.96 -5.59
C VAL A 167 3.72 -1.44 -4.27
N SER A 168 2.88 -1.25 -3.27
CA SER A 168 3.30 -0.83 -1.94
C SER A 168 2.59 -1.63 -0.87
N TYR A 169 3.31 -1.94 0.22
CA TYR A 169 2.75 -2.58 1.41
C TYR A 169 3.10 -1.74 2.62
N THR A 170 2.07 -1.29 3.34
CA THR A 170 2.22 -0.28 4.38
C THR A 170 1.24 -0.56 5.51
N ARG A 171 1.67 -0.40 6.75
CA ARG A 171 0.80 -0.42 7.91
C ARG A 171 -0.03 0.87 7.96
N ILE A 172 -1.28 0.74 8.35
CA ILE A 172 -2.16 1.85 8.66
C ILE A 172 -1.89 2.23 10.12
N GLU A 173 -1.50 3.48 10.33
CA GLU A 173 -1.18 4.01 11.65
C GLU A 173 -2.43 4.28 12.48
N GLU A 174 -3.44 4.85 11.82
CA GLU A 174 -4.76 5.12 12.41
C GLU A 174 -5.83 4.89 11.37
N TRP A 175 -6.97 4.41 11.81
CA TRP A 175 -8.15 4.32 10.95
C TRP A 175 -9.41 4.58 11.77
N LYS A 176 -10.48 4.97 11.09
CA LYS A 176 -11.77 5.22 11.69
C LYS A 176 -12.89 4.95 10.69
N TYR A 177 -13.91 4.23 11.13
CA TYR A 177 -15.19 4.16 10.44
C TYR A 177 -16.22 5.00 11.20
N THR A 178 -16.95 5.85 10.50
CA THR A 178 -17.91 6.78 11.11
C THR A 178 -19.33 6.27 10.96
N GLU A 179 -20.23 6.68 11.86
CA GLU A 179 -21.67 6.38 11.76
C GLU A 179 -22.32 6.88 10.45
N LYS A 180 -21.69 7.83 9.76
CA LYS A 180 -22.14 8.35 8.46
C LYS A 180 -21.61 7.56 7.27
N GLY A 181 -20.90 6.44 7.51
CA GLY A 181 -20.38 5.58 6.46
C GLY A 181 -19.04 6.04 5.84
N TRP A 182 -18.27 6.90 6.51
CA TRP A 182 -16.93 7.30 6.06
C TRP A 182 -15.86 6.43 6.69
N PHE A 183 -15.02 5.83 5.86
CA PHE A 183 -13.79 5.16 6.28
C PHE A 183 -12.59 6.06 5.97
N GLY A 184 -11.90 6.49 6.99
CA GLY A 184 -10.67 7.28 6.91
C GLY A 184 -9.50 6.52 7.52
N TYR A 185 -8.32 6.66 6.93
CA TYR A 185 -7.10 6.05 7.46
C TYR A 185 -5.87 6.89 7.16
N THR A 186 -4.85 6.72 8.01
CA THR A 186 -3.54 7.35 7.89
C THR A 186 -2.49 6.26 7.69
N LEU A 187 -1.65 6.40 6.67
CA LEU A 187 -0.57 5.46 6.41
C LEU A 187 0.69 5.83 7.21
N CYS A 188 1.43 4.82 7.67
CA CYS A 188 2.79 5.04 8.11
C CYS A 188 3.63 5.55 6.94
N VAL A 189 4.34 6.66 7.13
CA VAL A 189 5.18 7.28 6.11
C VAL A 189 6.50 7.76 6.70
N PRO A 190 7.58 7.89 5.89
CA PRO A 190 8.81 8.49 6.35
C PRO A 190 8.58 9.90 6.90
N LYS A 191 9.23 10.23 8.00
CA LYS A 191 9.26 11.61 8.48
C LYS A 191 9.91 12.52 7.45
N TYR A 192 9.23 13.61 7.17
CA TYR A 192 9.85 14.72 6.47
C TYR A 192 10.58 15.61 7.50
N PRO A 193 11.65 16.33 7.07
CA PRO A 193 12.27 17.35 7.90
C PRO A 193 11.25 18.40 8.31
N GLU A 194 11.37 18.91 9.54
CA GLU A 194 10.53 20.01 9.98
C GLU A 194 10.88 21.31 9.22
N VAL A 195 9.93 22.24 9.16
CA VAL A 195 10.13 23.52 8.46
C VAL A 195 11.35 24.28 9.02
N SER A 196 11.62 24.13 10.32
CA SER A 196 12.80 24.69 11.00
C SER A 196 14.14 24.12 10.53
N GLU A 197 14.15 22.94 9.91
CA GLU A 197 15.35 22.27 9.37
C GLU A 197 15.55 22.60 7.88
N ALA A 198 14.55 23.22 7.23
CA ALA A 198 14.61 23.60 5.84
C ALA A 198 15.32 24.94 5.66
N VAL A 199 16.16 25.02 4.64
CA VAL A 199 16.75 26.30 4.19
C VAL A 199 15.80 26.93 3.16
N ASP A 200 15.45 28.20 3.34
CA ASP A 200 14.55 28.94 2.44
C ASP A 200 14.94 28.79 0.97
N GLY A 201 13.96 28.38 0.14
CA GLY A 201 14.15 28.27 -1.32
C GLY A 201 14.97 27.06 -1.77
N SER A 202 15.35 26.16 -0.87
CA SER A 202 16.17 24.98 -1.19
C SER A 202 15.35 23.71 -1.44
N SER A 203 15.91 22.83 -2.29
CA SER A 203 15.47 21.45 -2.38
C SER A 203 16.17 20.64 -1.30
N MET A 204 15.42 19.85 -0.54
CA MET A 204 15.99 18.99 0.49
C MET A 204 16.17 17.57 -0.04
N ILE A 205 17.39 17.03 0.09
CA ILE A 205 17.72 15.67 -0.30
C ILE A 205 18.20 14.92 0.94
N ARG A 206 17.55 13.80 1.24
CA ARG A 206 18.01 12.93 2.32
C ARG A 206 19.24 12.13 1.89
N ILE A 207 20.36 12.36 2.55
CA ILE A 207 21.65 11.70 2.26
C ILE A 207 21.83 10.45 3.11
N LYS A 208 21.36 10.47 4.36
CA LYS A 208 21.47 9.31 5.26
C LYS A 208 20.19 8.49 5.25
N PRO A 209 20.27 7.15 5.37
CA PRO A 209 19.10 6.33 5.63
C PRO A 209 18.42 6.82 6.92
N LEU A 210 17.10 6.62 7.04
CA LEU A 210 16.40 6.87 8.29
C LEU A 210 17.02 5.99 9.38
N SER A 211 17.63 6.60 10.39
CA SER A 211 18.07 5.88 11.58
C SER A 211 16.83 5.56 12.43
N ASP A 212 16.93 4.47 13.21
CA ASP A 212 15.87 4.04 14.13
C ASP A 212 15.45 5.11 15.14
N GLU A 213 16.28 6.13 15.37
CA GLU A 213 16.01 7.27 16.27
C GLU A 213 15.08 8.34 15.66
N CYS A 214 14.84 8.30 14.34
CA CYS A 214 13.93 9.25 13.65
C CYS A 214 12.50 8.71 13.54
N ARG A 215 12.00 8.05 14.57
CA ARG A 215 10.76 7.26 14.58
C ARG A 215 9.46 8.03 14.82
N GLU A 216 9.43 9.30 14.71
CA GLU A 216 8.13 9.96 14.61
C GLU A 216 7.63 9.90 13.16
N VAL A 217 6.64 9.13 12.91
CA VAL A 217 6.01 8.96 11.61
C VAL A 217 5.19 10.20 11.27
N SER A 218 5.44 10.78 10.10
CA SER A 218 4.61 11.86 9.59
C SER A 218 3.31 11.26 9.04
N LYS A 219 2.18 11.66 9.63
CA LYS A 219 0.84 11.18 9.24
C LYS A 219 0.39 11.83 7.93
N ARG A 220 0.00 11.03 6.97
CA ARG A 220 -0.65 11.50 5.75
C ARG A 220 -2.04 10.89 5.66
N CYS A 221 -3.06 11.71 5.91
CA CYS A 221 -4.44 11.28 5.74
C CYS A 221 -4.75 10.99 4.27
N VAL A 222 -5.32 9.83 4.03
CA VAL A 222 -5.88 9.43 2.73
C VAL A 222 -7.36 9.17 2.98
N TYR A 223 -8.23 9.94 2.34
CA TYR A 223 -9.67 9.74 2.38
C TYR A 223 -10.10 8.95 1.14
N LEU A 224 -10.90 7.93 1.35
CA LEU A 224 -11.59 7.18 0.30
C LEU A 224 -12.86 7.91 -0.14
#